data_3f95eb1c54a446d9475c29ae13430408
#
_entry.id   3f95eb1c54a446d9475c29ae13430408
#
_cell.length_a   1.000
_cell.length_b   1.000
_cell.length_c   1.000
_cell.angle_alpha   90.00
_cell.angle_beta   90.00
_cell.angle_gamma   90.00
#
_symmetry.space_group_name_H-M   'P 1'
#
loop_
_entity.id
_entity.type
_entity.pdbx_description
1 polymer ?
#
loop_
_entity_poly.entity_id
_entity_poly.type
_entity_poly.pdbx_seq_one_letter_code
_entity_poly.pdbx_strand_id
1 'polypeptide(L)'
;MEKQIVSKSKVISFAGAFIAFLIGSGFATGQEVLQYFTSYGYFGMAGVLVVYLLFLYVGINFITVGQEQNFPKGSDIFRYYCGKSLGTFFDYFSIIFIYMSFVVMIAGAGATINQQYGFNLSVGGILMGILAAGTVIFGLGKIVDVIGKIGPIIVVMSIFLGMASIFKNPEGLAQ
;
A
#
# COMPACT_ATOMS: atom_id res chain seq x y z
N MET A 1 -6.49 -33.29 1.91
CA MET A 1 -5.93 -31.98 1.55
C MET A 1 -4.47 -31.97 2.01
N GLU A 2 -3.56 -32.08 1.09
CA GLU A 2 -2.12 -32.01 1.37
C GLU A 2 -1.81 -30.56 1.76
N LYS A 3 -1.36 -30.34 3.02
CA LYS A 3 -0.88 -29.04 3.48
C LYS A 3 0.36 -28.69 2.63
N GLN A 4 0.20 -27.92 1.57
CA GLN A 4 1.35 -27.33 0.89
C GLN A 4 2.10 -26.47 1.91
N ILE A 5 3.27 -26.91 2.31
CA ILE A 5 4.17 -26.14 3.18
C ILE A 5 4.67 -24.95 2.35
N VAL A 6 4.01 -23.82 2.52
CA VAL A 6 4.41 -22.57 1.84
C VAL A 6 5.78 -22.16 2.39
N SER A 7 6.77 -21.98 1.53
CA SER A 7 8.10 -21.52 1.93
C SER A 7 8.00 -20.17 2.65
N LYS A 8 8.71 -20.03 3.79
CA LYS A 8 8.78 -18.76 4.54
C LYS A 8 9.20 -17.57 3.67
N SER A 9 10.06 -17.80 2.69
CA SER A 9 10.48 -16.79 1.71
C SER A 9 9.30 -16.26 0.89
N LYS A 10 8.38 -17.13 0.44
CA LYS A 10 7.17 -16.70 -0.27
C LYS A 10 6.23 -15.89 0.62
N VAL A 11 6.07 -16.29 1.87
CA VAL A 11 5.24 -15.54 2.84
C VAL A 11 5.78 -14.11 3.03
N ILE A 12 7.10 -13.98 3.23
CA ILE A 12 7.76 -12.66 3.36
C ILE A 12 7.60 -11.83 2.08
N SER A 13 7.75 -12.45 0.91
CA SER A 13 7.61 -11.75 -0.38
C SER A 13 6.18 -11.23 -0.58
N PHE A 14 5.15 -12.03 -0.28
CA PHE A 14 3.76 -11.59 -0.38
C PHE A 14 3.41 -10.52 0.66
N ALA A 15 3.86 -10.68 1.91
CA ALA A 15 3.68 -9.68 2.95
C ALA A 15 4.36 -8.35 2.56
N GLY A 16 5.59 -8.41 2.04
CA GLY A 16 6.31 -7.24 1.55
C GLY A 16 5.62 -6.57 0.37
N ALA A 17 5.09 -7.34 -0.57
CA ALA A 17 4.32 -6.81 -1.71
C ALA A 17 3.02 -6.14 -1.24
N PHE A 18 2.32 -6.72 -0.26
CA PHE A 18 1.13 -6.13 0.34
C PHE A 18 1.44 -4.79 1.02
N ILE A 19 2.49 -4.74 1.84
CA ILE A 19 2.94 -3.51 2.49
C ILE A 19 3.30 -2.45 1.45
N ALA A 20 4.09 -2.81 0.44
CA ALA A 20 4.51 -1.88 -0.60
C ALA A 20 3.35 -1.35 -1.45
N PHE A 21 2.30 -2.17 -1.66
CA PHE A 21 1.07 -1.75 -2.32
C PHE A 21 0.28 -0.72 -1.50
N LEU A 22 0.28 -0.85 -0.16
CA LEU A 22 -0.39 0.09 0.73
C LEU A 22 0.36 1.42 0.88
N ILE A 23 1.68 1.42 0.68
CA ILE A 23 2.50 2.63 0.76
C ILE A 23 2.30 3.43 -0.53
N GLY A 24 1.43 4.44 -0.47
CA GLY A 24 1.23 5.40 -1.56
C GLY A 24 2.16 6.60 -1.46
N SER A 25 2.02 7.54 -2.41
CA SER A 25 2.78 8.80 -2.42
C SER A 25 2.52 9.65 -1.17
N GLY A 26 1.30 9.66 -0.66
CA GLY A 26 0.93 10.41 0.54
C GLY A 26 1.57 9.87 1.81
N PHE A 27 1.71 8.54 1.91
CA PHE A 27 2.46 7.91 3.01
C PHE A 27 3.96 8.20 2.88
N ALA A 28 4.52 8.08 1.68
CA ALA A 28 5.95 8.30 1.45
C ALA A 28 6.39 9.75 1.74
N THR A 29 5.50 10.73 1.52
CA THR A 29 5.72 12.14 1.91
C THR A 29 5.37 12.44 3.35
N GLY A 30 4.78 11.49 4.08
CA GLY A 30 4.27 11.69 5.44
C GLY A 30 2.95 12.47 5.53
N GLN A 31 2.44 12.96 4.41
CA GLN A 31 1.24 13.81 4.38
C GLN A 31 -0.01 13.08 4.89
N GLU A 32 -0.20 11.83 4.49
CA GLU A 32 -1.33 11.03 4.97
C GLU A 32 -1.24 10.74 6.46
N VAL A 33 -0.04 10.42 6.97
CA VAL A 33 0.18 10.17 8.39
C VAL A 33 -0.10 11.43 9.21
N LEU A 34 0.37 12.58 8.74
CA LEU A 34 0.12 13.88 9.37
C LEU A 34 -1.37 14.21 9.37
N GLN A 35 -2.03 14.10 8.23
CA GLN A 35 -3.40 14.54 8.02
C GLN A 35 -4.44 13.66 8.71
N TYR A 36 -4.24 12.33 8.70
CA TYR A 36 -5.23 11.39 9.21
C TYR A 36 -4.97 10.93 10.65
N PHE A 37 -3.75 11.09 11.15
CA PHE A 37 -3.40 10.60 12.49
C PHE A 37 -2.75 11.67 13.37
N THR A 38 -1.63 12.26 12.94
CA THR A 38 -0.84 13.14 13.82
C THR A 38 -1.59 14.41 14.19
N SER A 39 -2.38 14.99 13.28
CA SER A 39 -3.17 16.19 13.51
C SER A 39 -4.24 16.01 14.60
N TYR A 40 -4.59 14.79 14.97
CA TYR A 40 -5.55 14.48 16.02
C TYR A 40 -4.89 14.16 17.38
N GLY A 41 -3.58 14.34 17.51
CA GLY A 41 -2.84 14.07 18.74
C GLY A 41 -3.07 12.66 19.29
N TYR A 42 -3.39 12.53 20.58
CA TYR A 42 -3.62 11.21 21.20
C TYR A 42 -4.77 10.41 20.60
N PHE A 43 -5.80 11.06 20.09
CA PHE A 43 -6.89 10.36 19.36
C PHE A 43 -6.41 9.74 18.06
N GLY A 44 -5.39 10.31 17.42
CA GLY A 44 -4.77 9.73 16.25
C GLY A 44 -4.15 8.36 16.53
N MET A 45 -3.54 8.15 17.71
CA MET A 45 -3.02 6.84 18.12
C MET A 45 -4.13 5.80 18.26
N ALA A 46 -5.27 6.18 18.83
CA ALA A 46 -6.45 5.30 18.87
C ALA A 46 -6.95 4.99 17.45
N GLY A 47 -6.95 5.98 16.56
CA GLY A 47 -7.27 5.81 15.13
C GLY A 47 -6.37 4.79 14.43
N VAL A 48 -5.06 4.85 14.65
CA VAL A 48 -4.10 3.86 14.11
C VAL A 48 -4.44 2.44 14.58
N LEU A 49 -4.75 2.27 15.87
CA LEU A 49 -5.11 0.97 16.43
C LEU A 49 -6.39 0.42 15.79
N VAL A 50 -7.42 1.25 15.64
CA VAL A 50 -8.68 0.87 14.98
C VAL A 50 -8.45 0.45 13.54
N VAL A 51 -7.71 1.25 12.77
CA VAL A 51 -7.38 0.94 11.37
C VAL A 51 -6.59 -0.37 11.28
N TYR A 52 -5.61 -0.58 12.15
CA TYR A 52 -4.84 -1.82 12.22
C TYR A 52 -5.73 -3.06 12.46
N LEU A 53 -6.66 -2.98 13.42
CA LEU A 53 -7.57 -4.08 13.72
C LEU A 53 -8.53 -4.35 12.55
N LEU A 54 -9.03 -3.30 11.89
CA LEU A 54 -9.88 -3.43 10.70
C LEU A 54 -9.12 -4.08 9.53
N PHE A 55 -7.87 -3.67 9.29
CA PHE A 55 -7.03 -4.30 8.25
C PHE A 55 -6.77 -5.78 8.54
N LEU A 56 -6.48 -6.13 9.79
CA LEU A 56 -6.32 -7.53 10.18
C LEU A 56 -7.61 -8.32 9.96
N TYR A 57 -8.73 -7.80 10.43
CA TYR A 57 -10.03 -8.46 10.29
C TYR A 57 -10.41 -8.70 8.83
N VAL A 58 -10.38 -7.64 8.02
CA VAL A 58 -10.75 -7.72 6.59
C VAL A 58 -9.73 -8.58 5.83
N GLY A 59 -8.44 -8.37 6.06
CA GLY A 59 -7.37 -9.10 5.38
C GLY A 59 -7.42 -10.60 5.63
N ILE A 60 -7.58 -11.01 6.89
CA ILE A 60 -7.69 -12.44 7.25
C ILE A 60 -8.92 -13.06 6.59
N ASN A 61 -10.08 -12.39 6.67
CA ASN A 61 -11.31 -12.89 6.06
C ASN A 61 -11.18 -13.03 4.53
N PHE A 62 -10.60 -12.04 3.86
CA PHE A 62 -10.44 -12.09 2.40
C PHE A 62 -9.48 -13.19 1.96
N ILE A 63 -8.37 -13.38 2.68
CA ILE A 63 -7.41 -14.45 2.38
C ILE A 63 -8.05 -15.82 2.62
N THR A 64 -8.75 -16.00 3.75
CA THR A 64 -9.39 -17.27 4.11
C THR A 64 -10.44 -17.65 3.08
N VAL A 65 -11.38 -16.74 2.78
CA VAL A 65 -12.45 -16.99 1.81
C VAL A 65 -11.88 -17.16 0.39
N GLY A 66 -10.88 -16.37 0.02
CA GLY A 66 -10.20 -16.53 -1.27
C GLY A 66 -9.55 -17.90 -1.46
N GLN A 67 -8.99 -18.46 -0.37
CA GLN A 67 -8.41 -19.80 -0.36
C GLN A 67 -9.47 -20.91 -0.41
N GLU A 68 -10.56 -20.74 0.32
CA GLU A 68 -11.64 -21.74 0.39
C GLU A 68 -12.45 -21.83 -0.89
N GLN A 69 -12.79 -20.68 -1.48
CA GLN A 69 -13.66 -20.59 -2.65
C GLN A 69 -12.94 -20.72 -3.99
N ASN A 70 -11.60 -20.57 -4.02
CA ASN A 70 -10.80 -20.67 -5.25
C ASN A 70 -11.37 -19.83 -6.41
N PHE A 71 -11.67 -18.56 -6.15
CA PHE A 71 -12.29 -17.67 -7.13
C PHE A 71 -11.47 -17.57 -8.42
N PRO A 72 -12.11 -17.64 -9.61
CA PRO A 72 -11.45 -17.42 -10.89
C PRO A 72 -10.85 -16.03 -11.03
N LYS A 73 -11.50 -15.03 -10.39
CA LYS A 73 -11.05 -13.63 -10.36
C LYS A 73 -11.03 -13.12 -8.93
N GLY A 74 -10.03 -12.33 -8.56
CA GLY A 74 -9.95 -11.73 -7.23
C GLY A 74 -11.14 -10.84 -6.88
N SER A 75 -11.77 -10.20 -7.86
CA SER A 75 -12.97 -9.38 -7.67
C SER A 75 -14.25 -10.16 -7.37
N ASP A 76 -14.27 -11.48 -7.60
CA ASP A 76 -15.46 -12.31 -7.30
C ASP A 76 -15.74 -12.36 -5.78
N ILE A 77 -14.76 -12.02 -4.94
CA ILE A 77 -14.94 -11.88 -3.50
C ILE A 77 -15.99 -10.81 -3.13
N PHE A 78 -16.08 -9.74 -3.92
CA PHE A 78 -17.13 -8.73 -3.72
C PHE A 78 -18.52 -9.29 -3.98
N ARG A 79 -18.64 -10.18 -4.97
CA ARG A 79 -19.93 -10.85 -5.26
C ARG A 79 -20.30 -11.86 -4.20
N TYR A 80 -19.31 -12.50 -3.60
CA TYR A 80 -19.50 -13.43 -2.49
C TYR A 80 -20.09 -12.74 -1.26
N TYR A 81 -19.55 -11.58 -0.85
CA TYR A 81 -20.01 -10.86 0.34
C TYR A 81 -21.23 -9.98 0.10
N CYS A 82 -21.31 -9.32 -1.04
CA CYS A 82 -22.30 -8.27 -1.32
C CYS A 82 -23.39 -8.70 -2.31
N GLY A 83 -23.36 -9.96 -2.79
CA GLY A 83 -24.26 -10.43 -3.82
C GLY A 83 -23.95 -9.88 -5.22
N LYS A 84 -24.75 -10.28 -6.22
CA LYS A 84 -24.46 -10.02 -7.63
C LYS A 84 -24.46 -8.53 -7.99
N SER A 85 -25.45 -7.76 -7.55
CA SER A 85 -25.61 -6.35 -7.94
C SER A 85 -24.56 -5.44 -7.29
N LEU A 86 -24.48 -5.46 -5.95
CA LEU A 86 -23.49 -4.66 -5.22
C LEU A 86 -22.06 -5.13 -5.46
N GLY A 87 -21.85 -6.44 -5.60
CA GLY A 87 -20.52 -6.98 -5.92
C GLY A 87 -20.03 -6.51 -7.29
N THR A 88 -20.90 -6.43 -8.29
CA THR A 88 -20.53 -5.86 -9.60
C THR A 88 -20.22 -4.37 -9.50
N PHE A 89 -21.00 -3.62 -8.71
CA PHE A 89 -20.69 -2.21 -8.44
C PHE A 89 -19.32 -2.03 -7.81
N PHE A 90 -18.98 -2.81 -6.77
CA PHE A 90 -17.67 -2.74 -6.12
C PHE A 90 -16.52 -3.18 -7.03
N ASP A 91 -16.74 -4.11 -7.96
CA ASP A 91 -15.77 -4.51 -8.98
C ASP A 91 -15.38 -3.31 -9.85
N TYR A 92 -16.36 -2.64 -10.46
CA TYR A 92 -16.11 -1.43 -11.25
C TYR A 92 -15.56 -0.27 -10.42
N PHE A 93 -16.07 -0.06 -9.22
CA PHE A 93 -15.57 0.96 -8.31
C PHE A 93 -14.08 0.74 -7.99
N SER A 94 -13.68 -0.50 -7.74
CA SER A 94 -12.27 -0.85 -7.47
C SER A 94 -11.36 -0.56 -8.65
N ILE A 95 -11.81 -0.82 -9.88
CA ILE A 95 -11.05 -0.49 -11.09
C ILE A 95 -10.81 1.02 -11.19
N ILE A 96 -11.87 1.82 -11.02
CA ILE A 96 -11.78 3.28 -11.07
C ILE A 96 -10.89 3.79 -9.94
N PHE A 97 -11.05 3.25 -8.73
CA PHE A 97 -10.26 3.64 -7.56
C PHE A 97 -8.77 3.37 -7.75
N ILE A 98 -8.40 2.18 -8.27
CA ILE A 98 -7.01 1.83 -8.56
C ILE A 98 -6.44 2.75 -9.65
N TYR A 99 -7.21 3.04 -10.68
CA TYR A 99 -6.80 3.97 -11.73
C TYR A 99 -6.53 5.39 -11.17
N MET A 100 -7.43 5.90 -10.35
CA MET A 100 -7.25 7.21 -9.69
C MET A 100 -6.04 7.22 -8.76
N SER A 101 -5.83 6.14 -8.00
CA SER A 101 -4.64 5.97 -7.15
C SER A 101 -3.35 6.01 -7.98
N PHE A 102 -3.34 5.38 -9.15
CA PHE A 102 -2.20 5.43 -10.06
C PHE A 102 -1.90 6.85 -10.55
N VAL A 103 -2.92 7.62 -10.90
CA VAL A 103 -2.77 9.03 -11.30
C VAL A 103 -2.16 9.86 -10.16
N VAL A 104 -2.65 9.67 -8.92
CA VAL A 104 -2.11 10.35 -7.74
C VAL A 104 -0.64 9.98 -7.49
N MET A 105 -0.27 8.71 -7.67
CA MET A 105 1.12 8.26 -7.52
C MET A 105 2.06 8.90 -8.56
N ILE A 106 1.61 9.03 -9.81
CA ILE A 106 2.38 9.73 -10.86
C ILE A 106 2.58 11.20 -10.48
N ALA A 107 1.52 11.88 -10.04
CA ALA A 107 1.58 13.26 -9.60
C ALA A 107 2.52 13.43 -8.38
N GLY A 108 2.44 12.52 -7.41
CA GLY A 108 3.32 12.50 -6.24
C GLY A 108 4.80 12.32 -6.59
N ALA A 109 5.11 11.44 -7.55
CA ALA A 109 6.47 11.28 -8.06
C ALA A 109 6.98 12.57 -8.72
N GLY A 110 6.13 13.25 -9.50
CA GLY A 110 6.44 14.56 -10.07
C GLY A 110 6.74 15.62 -9.01
N ALA A 111 5.90 15.70 -7.99
CA ALA A 111 6.07 16.63 -6.87
C ALA A 111 7.36 16.36 -6.08
N THR A 112 7.67 15.10 -5.81
CA THR A 112 8.89 14.72 -5.08
C THR A 112 10.15 15.11 -5.85
N ILE A 113 10.22 14.86 -7.16
CA ILE A 113 11.36 15.21 -7.99
C ILE A 113 11.49 16.74 -8.11
N ASN A 114 10.38 17.45 -8.22
CA ASN A 114 10.39 18.91 -8.21
C ASN A 114 10.93 19.48 -6.89
N GLN A 115 10.48 18.98 -5.75
CA GLN A 115 10.93 19.43 -4.42
C GLN A 115 12.42 19.16 -4.16
N GLN A 116 12.93 18.02 -4.62
CA GLN A 116 14.31 17.61 -4.35
C GLN A 116 15.32 18.21 -5.33
N TYR A 117 14.96 18.33 -6.60
CA TYR A 117 15.88 18.68 -7.67
C TYR A 117 15.49 19.95 -8.44
N GLY A 118 14.34 20.55 -8.16
CA GLY A 118 13.85 21.74 -8.87
C GLY A 118 13.41 21.49 -10.31
N PHE A 119 13.30 20.23 -10.77
CA PHE A 119 12.83 19.93 -12.12
C PHE A 119 11.33 20.20 -12.27
N ASN A 120 10.89 20.37 -13.51
CA ASN A 120 9.47 20.51 -13.80
C ASN A 120 8.70 19.27 -13.33
N LEU A 121 7.51 19.47 -12.74
CA LEU A 121 6.60 18.43 -12.27
C LEU A 121 6.36 17.32 -13.31
N SER A 122 6.27 17.70 -14.58
CA SER A 122 6.04 16.76 -15.68
C SER A 122 7.18 15.76 -15.87
N VAL A 123 8.42 16.13 -15.54
CA VAL A 123 9.60 15.24 -15.71
C VAL A 123 9.48 14.02 -14.82
N GLY A 124 9.15 14.21 -13.54
CA GLY A 124 8.98 13.12 -12.61
C GLY A 124 7.77 12.24 -12.94
N GLY A 125 6.67 12.85 -13.35
CA GLY A 125 5.48 12.12 -13.78
C GLY A 125 5.74 11.26 -15.02
N ILE A 126 6.40 11.79 -16.04
CA ILE A 126 6.77 11.04 -17.26
C ILE A 126 7.73 9.90 -16.92
N LEU A 127 8.76 10.16 -16.11
CA LEU A 127 9.70 9.13 -15.69
C LEU A 127 8.99 7.98 -14.95
N MET A 128 8.11 8.30 -14.01
CA MET A 128 7.33 7.31 -13.28
C MET A 128 6.38 6.54 -14.19
N GLY A 129 5.73 7.23 -15.15
CA GLY A 129 4.85 6.59 -16.14
C GLY A 129 5.60 5.59 -17.02
N ILE A 130 6.80 5.94 -17.49
CA ILE A 130 7.67 5.06 -18.30
C ILE A 130 8.11 3.84 -17.47
N LEU A 131 8.54 4.06 -16.22
CA LEU A 131 8.93 2.96 -15.33
C LEU A 131 7.75 2.02 -15.05
N ALA A 132 6.56 2.56 -14.77
CA ALA A 132 5.37 1.77 -14.55
C ALA A 132 4.97 0.96 -15.81
N ALA A 133 4.97 1.58 -16.98
CA ALA A 133 4.70 0.89 -18.24
C ALA A 133 5.73 -0.22 -18.51
N GLY A 134 7.02 0.05 -18.27
CA GLY A 134 8.08 -0.93 -18.38
C GLY A 134 7.87 -2.13 -17.46
N THR A 135 7.48 -1.90 -16.20
CA THR A 135 7.23 -2.99 -15.26
C THR A 135 6.06 -3.88 -15.68
N VAL A 136 5.01 -3.32 -16.27
CA VAL A 136 3.88 -4.10 -16.80
C VAL A 136 4.31 -4.99 -17.96
N ILE A 137 5.18 -4.52 -18.85
CA ILE A 137 5.71 -5.29 -19.99
C ILE A 137 6.52 -6.50 -19.51
N PHE A 138 7.28 -6.36 -18.42
CA PHE A 138 8.10 -7.46 -17.86
C PHE A 138 7.28 -8.54 -17.12
N GLY A 139 6.01 -8.31 -16.90
CA GLY A 139 5.05 -9.24 -16.29
C GLY A 139 4.95 -9.16 -14.76
N LEU A 140 3.72 -9.35 -14.27
CA LEU A 140 3.34 -9.18 -12.86
C LEU A 140 4.11 -10.06 -11.87
N GLY A 141 4.51 -11.27 -12.26
CA GLY A 141 5.21 -12.21 -11.36
C GLY A 141 6.58 -11.69 -10.89
N LYS A 142 7.37 -11.13 -11.81
CA LYS A 142 8.66 -10.53 -11.46
C LYS A 142 8.52 -9.26 -10.63
N ILE A 143 7.44 -8.51 -10.85
CA ILE A 143 7.14 -7.28 -10.10
C ILE A 143 6.86 -7.61 -8.64
N VAL A 144 6.03 -8.61 -8.37
CA VAL A 144 5.71 -9.04 -6.99
C VAL A 144 6.98 -9.44 -6.24
N ASP A 145 7.90 -10.14 -6.88
CA ASP A 145 9.16 -10.54 -6.26
C ASP A 145 10.08 -9.33 -5.93
N VAL A 146 10.15 -8.35 -6.83
CA VAL A 146 10.94 -7.15 -6.61
C VAL A 146 10.32 -6.28 -5.52
N ILE A 147 9.02 -5.98 -5.62
CA ILE A 147 8.29 -5.16 -4.67
C ILE A 147 8.24 -5.85 -3.30
N GLY A 148 8.08 -7.17 -3.26
CA GLY A 148 8.09 -7.95 -2.03
C GLY A 148 9.40 -7.87 -1.26
N LYS A 149 10.54 -7.64 -1.93
CA LYS A 149 11.84 -7.40 -1.30
C LYS A 149 12.01 -5.96 -0.83
N ILE A 150 11.42 -5.01 -1.53
CA ILE A 150 11.50 -3.57 -1.19
C ILE A 150 10.61 -3.24 0.02
N GLY A 151 9.44 -3.85 0.15
CA GLY A 151 8.50 -3.59 1.25
C GLY A 151 9.13 -3.66 2.65
N PRO A 152 9.78 -4.76 3.04
CA PRO A 152 10.47 -4.87 4.33
C PRO A 152 11.55 -3.81 4.55
N ILE A 153 12.28 -3.42 3.49
CA ILE A 153 13.30 -2.37 3.56
C ILE A 153 12.65 -1.02 3.91
N ILE A 154 11.53 -0.68 3.26
CA ILE A 154 10.80 0.56 3.55
C ILE A 154 10.32 0.58 5.00
N VAL A 155 9.81 -0.53 5.52
CA VAL A 155 9.37 -0.64 6.92
C VAL A 155 10.52 -0.38 7.88
N VAL A 156 11.67 -1.03 7.66
CA VAL A 156 12.86 -0.84 8.50
C VAL A 156 13.34 0.61 8.45
N MET A 157 13.39 1.21 7.26
CA MET A 157 13.76 2.62 7.12
C MET A 157 12.77 3.56 7.82
N SER A 158 11.48 3.30 7.71
CA SER A 158 10.44 4.11 8.37
C SER A 158 10.55 4.04 9.89
N ILE A 159 10.78 2.85 10.44
CA ILE A 159 11.02 2.66 11.90
C ILE A 159 12.28 3.40 12.32
N PHE A 160 13.37 3.26 11.56
CA PHE A 160 14.63 3.93 11.86
C PHE A 160 14.49 5.46 11.84
N LEU A 161 13.82 6.02 10.84
CA LEU A 161 13.54 7.45 10.75
C LEU A 161 12.66 7.94 11.90
N GLY A 162 11.63 7.17 12.26
CA GLY A 162 10.76 7.48 13.40
C GLY A 162 11.55 7.51 14.72
N MET A 163 12.38 6.50 14.97
CA MET A 163 13.25 6.46 16.15
C MET A 163 14.25 7.62 16.15
N ALA A 164 14.92 7.88 15.03
CA ALA A 164 15.88 8.99 14.92
C ALA A 164 15.22 10.35 15.18
N SER A 165 13.98 10.54 14.70
CA SER A 165 13.21 11.76 14.96
C SER A 165 12.89 11.95 16.44
N ILE A 166 12.49 10.89 17.14
CA ILE A 166 12.22 10.88 18.57
C ILE A 166 13.48 11.25 19.37
N PHE A 167 14.62 10.65 19.05
CA PHE A 167 15.90 10.94 19.72
C PHE A 167 16.39 12.37 19.48
N LYS A 168 16.12 12.92 18.29
CA LYS A 168 16.57 14.27 17.92
C LYS A 168 15.68 15.37 18.52
N ASN A 169 14.42 15.11 18.79
CA ASN A 169 13.46 16.09 19.26
C ASN A 169 12.48 15.49 20.28
N PRO A 170 12.94 15.14 21.50
CA PRO A 170 12.12 14.48 22.52
C PRO A 170 10.97 15.38 23.03
N GLU A 171 11.09 16.69 22.93
CA GLU A 171 10.07 17.66 23.35
C GLU A 171 8.85 17.68 22.40
N GLY A 172 9.01 17.27 21.15
CA GLY A 172 7.90 17.18 20.20
C GLY A 172 6.88 16.05 20.47
N LEU A 173 7.18 15.16 21.42
CA LEU A 173 6.25 14.12 21.89
C LEU A 173 5.30 14.61 22.97
N ALA A 174 5.57 15.78 23.55
CA ALA A 174 4.81 16.33 24.68
C ALA A 174 3.81 17.43 24.28
N GLN A 175 3.76 17.77 22.99
CA GLN A 175 2.80 18.71 22.39
C GLN A 175 1.75 17.94 21.58
#